data_d4f970a00643f3a1ab780ea50fce755c
#
_entry.id   d4f970a00643f3a1ab780ea50fce755c
#
_cell.length_a   1.000
_cell.length_b   1.000
_cell.length_c   1.000
_cell.angle_alpha   90.00
_cell.angle_beta   90.00
_cell.angle_gamma   90.00
#
_symmetry.space_group_name_H-M   'P 1'
#
loop_
_entity.id
_entity.type
_entity.pdbx_description
1 polymer ?
#
loop_
_entity_poly.entity_id
_entity_poly.type
_entity_poly.pdbx_seq_one_letter_code
_entity_poly.pdbx_strand_id
1 'polypeptide(L)'
;MNVNVHQATLILVILLFLLQGCAATQQRREVVETGFLSASEHSMLTEGKKNEALLRYINPDVDWRSYNKVILGSVAVWKNKETQDVSPEDLQKLTDFLYGQLHDSLSRDYTIVSQPGPGVMRVAVAITEARPQARPQMW
;
A
#
# COMPACT_ATOMS: atom_id res chain seq x y z
N MET A 1 41.80 13.85 28.76
CA MET A 1 40.86 12.70 28.84
C MET A 1 41.33 11.67 27.85
N ASN A 2 42.08 10.65 28.33
CA ASN A 2 42.63 9.63 27.46
C ASN A 2 41.57 8.55 27.24
N VAL A 3 40.89 8.58 26.11
CA VAL A 3 39.99 7.51 25.70
C VAL A 3 40.87 6.32 25.33
N ASN A 4 40.76 5.22 26.09
CA ASN A 4 41.49 4.01 25.79
C ASN A 4 41.11 3.49 24.41
N VAL A 5 42.12 3.05 23.63
CA VAL A 5 41.92 2.56 22.25
C VAL A 5 40.84 1.48 22.20
N HIS A 6 40.68 0.65 23.22
CA HIS A 6 39.62 -0.37 23.34
C HIS A 6 38.24 0.22 23.48
N GLN A 7 38.06 1.37 24.17
CA GLN A 7 36.79 2.04 24.27
C GLN A 7 36.41 2.69 22.95
N ALA A 8 37.37 3.31 22.25
CA ALA A 8 37.13 3.89 20.93
C ALA A 8 36.73 2.83 19.90
N THR A 9 37.38 1.66 19.92
CA THR A 9 37.03 0.53 19.04
C THR A 9 35.64 -0.04 19.36
N LEU A 10 35.28 -0.15 20.63
CA LEU A 10 33.96 -0.64 21.05
C LEU A 10 32.82 0.31 20.58
N ILE A 11 33.03 1.63 20.72
CA ILE A 11 32.06 2.64 20.27
C ILE A 11 31.92 2.61 18.75
N LEU A 12 33.01 2.46 18.01
CA LEU A 12 32.99 2.36 16.55
C LEU A 12 32.23 1.11 16.07
N VAL A 13 32.40 -0.04 16.71
CA VAL A 13 31.69 -1.27 16.38
C VAL A 13 30.19 -1.13 16.66
N ILE A 14 29.80 -0.54 17.79
CA ILE A 14 28.39 -0.30 18.12
C ILE A 14 27.76 0.67 17.10
N LEU A 15 28.47 1.71 16.70
CA LEU A 15 27.99 2.68 15.69
C LEU A 15 27.78 2.02 14.31
N LEU A 16 28.65 1.07 13.92
CA LEU A 16 28.49 0.31 12.68
C LEU A 16 27.26 -0.60 12.69
N PHE A 17 26.90 -1.19 13.84
CA PHE A 17 25.70 -2.03 13.97
C PHE A 17 24.39 -1.21 13.92
N LEU A 18 24.39 0.07 14.25
CA LEU A 18 23.22 0.92 14.20
C LEU A 18 22.86 1.39 12.78
N LEU A 19 23.73 1.22 11.79
CA LEU A 19 23.52 1.63 10.41
C LEU A 19 22.81 0.58 9.53
N GLN A 20 22.50 -0.61 10.03
CA GLN A 20 21.88 -1.69 9.25
C GLN A 20 20.35 -1.70 9.25
N GLY A 21 19.69 -0.66 9.72
CA GLY A 21 18.26 -0.62 10.03
C GLY A 21 17.33 -0.02 8.99
N CYS A 22 17.59 -0.10 7.68
CA CYS A 22 16.58 0.24 6.68
C CYS A 22 16.44 -0.88 5.64
N ALA A 23 15.66 -1.91 5.96
CA ALA A 23 15.12 -2.78 4.93
C ALA A 23 14.13 -1.94 4.11
N ALA A 24 14.58 -1.42 2.95
CA ALA A 24 13.70 -0.76 2.00
C ALA A 24 12.63 -1.77 1.58
N THR A 25 11.38 -1.47 1.88
CA THR A 25 10.23 -2.22 1.35
C THR A 25 10.29 -2.11 -0.17
N GLN A 26 10.69 -3.18 -0.84
CA GLN A 26 10.75 -3.18 -2.31
C GLN A 26 9.32 -3.35 -2.82
N GLN A 27 8.81 -2.30 -3.43
CA GLN A 27 7.56 -2.39 -4.20
C GLN A 27 7.80 -3.33 -5.38
N ARG A 28 6.91 -4.32 -5.55
CA ARG A 28 6.94 -5.23 -6.70
C ARG A 28 6.82 -4.41 -7.98
N ARG A 29 7.74 -4.59 -8.92
CA ARG A 29 7.77 -3.88 -10.21
C ARG A 29 7.13 -4.65 -11.35
N GLU A 30 6.67 -5.88 -11.09
CA GLU A 30 6.00 -6.69 -12.09
C GLU A 30 4.49 -6.54 -11.94
N VAL A 31 3.85 -6.04 -12.99
CA VAL A 31 2.39 -5.93 -13.05
C VAL A 31 1.83 -7.22 -13.59
N VAL A 32 1.09 -7.93 -12.76
CA VAL A 32 0.30 -9.08 -13.21
C VAL A 32 -1.08 -8.58 -13.56
N GLU A 33 -1.53 -8.86 -14.78
CA GLU A 33 -2.92 -8.60 -15.16
C GLU A 33 -3.82 -9.54 -14.38
N THR A 34 -4.50 -8.97 -13.38
CA THR A 34 -5.35 -9.75 -12.46
C THR A 34 -6.79 -9.87 -12.94
N GLY A 35 -7.16 -9.14 -14.00
CA GLY A 35 -8.53 -9.07 -14.50
C GLY A 35 -9.46 -8.17 -13.65
N PHE A 36 -8.92 -7.47 -12.67
CA PHE A 36 -9.69 -6.48 -11.87
C PHE A 36 -10.08 -5.26 -12.71
N LEU A 37 -9.16 -4.77 -13.54
CA LEU A 37 -9.43 -3.74 -14.52
C LEU A 37 -9.78 -4.38 -15.87
N SER A 38 -10.69 -3.77 -16.60
CA SER A 38 -10.95 -4.16 -18.00
C SER A 38 -9.73 -3.89 -18.89
N ALA A 39 -9.63 -4.55 -20.03
CA ALA A 39 -8.53 -4.33 -20.97
C ALA A 39 -8.45 -2.86 -21.44
N SER A 40 -9.58 -2.18 -21.59
CA SER A 40 -9.64 -0.76 -21.93
C SER A 40 -9.10 0.14 -20.82
N GLU A 41 -9.45 -0.13 -19.57
CA GLU A 41 -8.92 0.61 -18.42
C GLU A 41 -7.42 0.36 -18.25
N HIS A 42 -6.99 -0.89 -18.41
CA HIS A 42 -5.58 -1.24 -18.32
C HIS A 42 -4.73 -0.53 -19.39
N SER A 43 -5.25 -0.40 -20.61
CA SER A 43 -4.54 0.30 -21.72
C SER A 43 -4.35 1.81 -21.48
N MET A 44 -5.12 2.41 -20.58
CA MET A 44 -4.99 3.84 -20.21
C MET A 44 -3.92 4.07 -19.13
N LEU A 45 -3.45 3.02 -18.47
CA LEU A 45 -2.47 3.14 -17.40
C LEU A 45 -1.10 3.52 -17.97
N THR A 46 -0.41 4.38 -17.26
CA THR A 46 0.97 4.79 -17.55
C THR A 46 1.86 4.54 -16.34
N GLU A 47 3.15 4.34 -16.56
CA GLU A 47 4.09 4.19 -15.46
C GLU A 47 4.12 5.44 -14.57
N GLY A 48 4.05 5.22 -13.27
CA GLY A 48 4.24 6.27 -12.29
C GLY A 48 5.69 6.66 -12.11
N LYS A 49 5.93 7.88 -11.62
CA LYS A 49 7.26 8.37 -11.27
C LYS A 49 7.72 7.77 -9.93
N LYS A 50 8.96 8.06 -9.56
CA LYS A 50 9.47 7.71 -8.23
C LYS A 50 8.54 8.24 -7.14
N ASN A 51 8.13 7.40 -6.20
CA ASN A 51 7.17 7.66 -5.12
C ASN A 51 5.68 7.75 -5.56
N GLU A 52 5.36 7.36 -6.77
CA GLU A 52 3.98 7.18 -7.23
C GLU A 52 3.64 5.69 -7.36
N ALA A 53 2.36 5.39 -7.59
CA ALA A 53 1.93 4.03 -7.94
C ALA A 53 2.65 3.54 -9.20
N LEU A 54 2.94 2.23 -9.27
CA LEU A 54 3.65 1.63 -10.40
C LEU A 54 2.96 1.91 -11.74
N LEU A 55 1.65 1.74 -11.77
CA LEU A 55 0.81 2.15 -12.89
C LEU A 55 -0.29 3.09 -12.37
N ARG A 56 -0.60 4.10 -13.16
CA ARG A 56 -1.64 5.06 -12.83
C ARG A 56 -2.29 5.66 -14.07
N TYR A 57 -3.52 6.10 -13.91
CA TYR A 57 -4.22 6.97 -14.84
C TYR A 57 -4.85 8.13 -14.07
N ILE A 58 -4.72 9.33 -14.57
CA ILE A 58 -5.40 10.52 -14.04
C ILE A 58 -6.15 11.14 -15.20
N ASN A 59 -7.49 11.18 -15.10
CA ASN A 59 -8.32 11.80 -16.12
C ASN A 59 -8.03 13.31 -16.17
N PRO A 60 -7.50 13.85 -17.30
CA PRO A 60 -7.18 15.26 -17.42
C PRO A 60 -8.40 16.19 -17.48
N ASP A 61 -9.57 15.66 -17.83
CA ASP A 61 -10.82 16.44 -17.99
C ASP A 61 -11.57 16.63 -16.68
N VAL A 62 -11.07 16.04 -15.57
CA VAL A 62 -11.70 16.14 -14.24
C VAL A 62 -11.01 17.21 -13.40
N ASP A 63 -11.80 18.16 -12.89
CA ASP A 63 -11.31 19.08 -11.85
C ASP A 63 -11.27 18.36 -10.49
N TRP A 64 -10.14 17.75 -10.19
CA TRP A 64 -9.91 17.00 -8.95
C TRP A 64 -9.98 17.87 -7.69
N ARG A 65 -9.80 19.19 -7.81
CA ARG A 65 -9.88 20.13 -6.67
C ARG A 65 -11.30 20.40 -6.22
N SER A 66 -12.28 20.07 -7.05
CA SER A 66 -13.69 20.20 -6.68
C SER A 66 -14.17 19.15 -5.68
N TYR A 67 -13.39 18.06 -5.48
CA TYR A 67 -13.72 16.99 -4.55
C TYR A 67 -13.12 17.26 -3.17
N ASN A 68 -13.96 17.32 -2.16
CA ASN A 68 -13.59 17.51 -0.76
C ASN A 68 -14.23 16.47 0.18
N LYS A 69 -15.00 15.54 -0.39
CA LYS A 69 -15.67 14.46 0.32
C LYS A 69 -15.40 13.13 -0.35
N VAL A 70 -15.39 12.06 0.45
CA VAL A 70 -15.11 10.71 -0.04
C VAL A 70 -16.15 9.73 0.48
N ILE A 71 -16.66 8.89 -0.40
CA ILE A 71 -17.29 7.63 -0.03
C ILE A 71 -16.22 6.56 -0.14
N LEU A 72 -15.77 6.04 0.99
CA LEU A 72 -14.85 4.89 1.02
C LEU A 72 -15.66 3.60 1.03
N GLY A 73 -15.54 2.83 -0.04
CA GLY A 73 -16.10 1.47 -0.14
C GLY A 73 -15.32 0.47 0.73
N SER A 74 -15.93 -0.68 1.01
CA SER A 74 -15.21 -1.80 1.60
C SER A 74 -14.08 -2.25 0.68
N VAL A 75 -12.98 -2.74 1.27
CA VAL A 75 -11.89 -3.34 0.50
C VAL A 75 -12.35 -4.70 -0.02
N ALA A 76 -12.37 -4.86 -1.34
CA ALA A 76 -12.71 -6.13 -1.96
C ALA A 76 -11.48 -7.05 -2.07
N VAL A 77 -11.71 -8.36 -2.09
CA VAL A 77 -10.68 -9.34 -2.49
C VAL A 77 -11.04 -9.86 -3.86
N TRP A 78 -10.16 -9.64 -4.84
CA TRP A 78 -10.32 -10.19 -6.17
C TRP A 78 -9.85 -11.64 -6.19
N LYS A 79 -10.80 -12.57 -6.31
CA LYS A 79 -10.52 -14.01 -6.29
C LYS A 79 -9.84 -14.44 -7.59
N ASN A 80 -8.57 -14.79 -7.49
CA ASN A 80 -7.76 -15.34 -8.57
C ASN A 80 -6.74 -16.33 -8.00
N LYS A 81 -5.82 -16.81 -8.84
CA LYS A 81 -4.76 -17.75 -8.41
C LYS A 81 -3.86 -17.18 -7.31
N GLU A 82 -3.66 -15.86 -7.30
CA GLU A 82 -2.76 -15.18 -6.38
C GLU A 82 -3.36 -14.96 -4.98
N THR A 83 -4.67 -15.15 -4.82
CA THR A 83 -5.37 -14.99 -3.53
C THR A 83 -5.96 -16.28 -2.97
N GLN A 84 -5.98 -17.37 -3.77
CA GLN A 84 -6.68 -18.64 -3.39
C GLN A 84 -6.02 -19.39 -2.24
N ASP A 85 -4.68 -19.21 -2.03
CA ASP A 85 -3.91 -19.94 -1.02
C ASP A 85 -3.90 -19.23 0.34
N VAL A 86 -4.56 -18.08 0.45
CA VAL A 86 -4.68 -17.32 1.70
C VAL A 86 -5.99 -17.69 2.39
N SER A 87 -5.93 -17.93 3.70
CA SER A 87 -7.13 -18.27 4.46
C SER A 87 -8.15 -17.13 4.43
N PRO A 88 -9.48 -17.44 4.45
CA PRO A 88 -10.51 -16.40 4.50
C PRO A 88 -10.38 -15.48 5.71
N GLU A 89 -9.93 -16.01 6.85
CA GLU A 89 -9.71 -15.24 8.07
C GLU A 89 -8.56 -14.23 7.91
N ASP A 90 -7.46 -14.64 7.28
CA ASP A 90 -6.31 -13.75 7.04
C ASP A 90 -6.65 -12.70 5.99
N LEU A 91 -7.44 -13.05 4.97
CA LEU A 91 -7.97 -12.08 4.01
C LEU A 91 -8.88 -11.05 4.68
N GLN A 92 -9.75 -11.47 5.61
CA GLN A 92 -10.60 -10.55 6.36
C GLN A 92 -9.77 -9.59 7.22
N LYS A 93 -8.79 -10.11 7.96
CA LYS A 93 -7.87 -9.27 8.74
C LYS A 93 -7.13 -8.24 7.86
N LEU A 94 -6.70 -8.67 6.68
CA LEU A 94 -5.99 -7.80 5.75
C LEU A 94 -6.91 -6.72 5.18
N THR A 95 -8.14 -7.05 4.81
CA THR A 95 -9.12 -6.07 4.32
C THR A 95 -9.51 -5.07 5.39
N ASP A 96 -9.74 -5.52 6.64
CA ASP A 96 -10.09 -4.65 7.75
C ASP A 96 -8.95 -3.70 8.10
N PHE A 97 -7.72 -4.22 8.13
CA PHE A 97 -6.53 -3.40 8.35
C PHE A 97 -6.37 -2.34 7.26
N LEU A 98 -6.47 -2.73 6.00
CA LEU A 98 -6.31 -1.80 4.87
C LEU A 98 -7.41 -0.75 4.86
N TYR A 99 -8.66 -1.15 5.14
CA TYR A 99 -9.77 -0.21 5.26
C TYR A 99 -9.50 0.84 6.36
N GLY A 100 -9.07 0.41 7.55
CA GLY A 100 -8.73 1.31 8.65
C GLY A 100 -7.63 2.30 8.26
N GLN A 101 -6.55 1.84 7.62
CA GLN A 101 -5.46 2.71 7.17
C GLN A 101 -5.92 3.72 6.10
N LEU A 102 -6.75 3.29 5.17
CA LEU A 102 -7.32 4.18 4.14
C LEU A 102 -8.27 5.22 4.76
N HIS A 103 -9.13 4.80 5.67
CA HIS A 103 -10.04 5.68 6.37
C HIS A 103 -9.27 6.77 7.14
N ASP A 104 -8.28 6.38 7.94
CA ASP A 104 -7.47 7.31 8.73
C ASP A 104 -6.64 8.26 7.85
N SER A 105 -6.15 7.76 6.73
CA SER A 105 -5.40 8.59 5.79
C SER A 105 -6.29 9.60 5.07
N LEU A 106 -7.43 9.14 4.54
CA LEU A 106 -8.34 9.98 3.77
C LEU A 106 -9.06 11.01 4.65
N SER A 107 -9.37 10.66 5.90
CA SER A 107 -10.07 11.57 6.82
C SER A 107 -9.25 12.79 7.25
N ARG A 108 -7.95 12.84 6.92
CA ARG A 108 -7.08 14.01 7.17
C ARG A 108 -7.40 15.15 6.20
N ASP A 109 -7.72 14.80 4.93
CA ASP A 109 -7.85 15.77 3.85
C ASP A 109 -9.29 15.84 3.31
N TYR A 110 -10.12 14.82 3.56
CA TYR A 110 -11.47 14.69 3.04
C TYR A 110 -12.48 14.39 4.14
N THR A 111 -13.71 14.88 3.98
CA THR A 111 -14.82 14.44 4.82
C THR A 111 -15.33 13.09 4.33
N ILE A 112 -15.31 12.07 5.19
CA ILE A 112 -15.89 10.76 4.87
C ILE A 112 -17.40 10.83 4.98
N VAL A 113 -18.10 10.45 3.92
CA VAL A 113 -19.57 10.50 3.81
C VAL A 113 -20.11 9.15 3.30
N SER A 114 -21.41 8.91 3.55
CA SER A 114 -22.08 7.67 3.10
C SER A 114 -22.99 7.90 1.87
N GLN A 115 -23.28 9.16 1.55
CA GLN A 115 -24.23 9.50 0.46
C GLN A 115 -23.52 10.25 -0.66
N PRO A 116 -23.85 9.96 -1.95
CA PRO A 116 -23.35 10.73 -3.07
C PRO A 116 -23.91 12.16 -3.08
N GLY A 117 -23.17 13.08 -3.67
CA GLY A 117 -23.56 14.49 -3.78
C GLY A 117 -22.46 15.34 -4.40
N PRO A 118 -22.65 16.65 -4.49
CA PRO A 118 -21.64 17.57 -5.02
C PRO A 118 -20.32 17.48 -4.23
N GLY A 119 -19.19 17.44 -4.95
CA GLY A 119 -17.86 17.36 -4.36
C GLY A 119 -17.54 16.03 -3.71
N VAL A 120 -18.32 14.97 -3.97
CA VAL A 120 -18.09 13.61 -3.44
C VAL A 120 -17.44 12.74 -4.51
N MET A 121 -16.27 12.18 -4.21
CA MET A 121 -15.69 11.10 -5.00
C MET A 121 -15.87 9.75 -4.30
N ARG A 122 -15.91 8.67 -5.06
CA ARG A 122 -15.95 7.31 -4.54
C ARG A 122 -14.58 6.66 -4.69
N VAL A 123 -14.07 6.13 -3.58
CA VAL A 123 -12.84 5.33 -3.55
C VAL A 123 -13.23 3.86 -3.43
N ALA A 124 -12.83 3.06 -4.42
CA ALA A 124 -12.96 1.61 -4.41
C ALA A 124 -11.57 0.99 -4.45
N VAL A 125 -11.33 0.01 -3.59
CA VAL A 125 -10.02 -0.66 -3.45
C VAL A 125 -10.23 -2.15 -3.50
N ALA A 126 -9.32 -2.84 -4.18
CA ALA A 126 -9.31 -4.30 -4.19
C ALA A 126 -7.90 -4.83 -3.93
N ILE A 127 -7.83 -5.95 -3.21
CA ILE A 127 -6.63 -6.76 -3.07
C ILE A 127 -6.64 -7.75 -4.22
N THR A 128 -5.71 -7.63 -5.14
CA THR A 128 -5.60 -8.47 -6.33
C THR A 128 -4.53 -9.55 -6.20
N GLU A 129 -3.65 -9.42 -5.21
CA GLU A 129 -2.63 -10.41 -4.88
C GLU A 129 -2.41 -10.43 -3.37
N ALA A 130 -2.38 -11.61 -2.78
CA ALA A 130 -1.97 -11.85 -1.42
C ALA A 130 -1.28 -13.22 -1.33
N ARG A 131 -0.18 -13.30 -0.59
CA ARG A 131 0.56 -14.54 -0.38
C ARG A 131 0.70 -14.83 1.10
N PRO A 132 0.56 -16.10 1.51
CA PRO A 132 0.86 -16.49 2.89
C PRO A 132 2.32 -16.16 3.20
N GLN A 133 2.57 -15.54 4.33
CA GLN A 133 3.93 -15.36 4.80
C GLN A 133 4.45 -16.70 5.33
N ALA A 134 5.54 -17.21 4.77
CA ALA A 134 6.22 -18.38 5.32
C ALA A 134 6.61 -18.05 6.77
N ARG A 135 6.02 -18.79 7.74
CA ARG A 135 6.46 -18.70 9.14
C ARG A 135 7.89 -19.21 9.20
N PRO A 136 8.84 -18.46 9.75
CA PRO A 136 10.16 -19.03 10.01
C PRO A 136 9.96 -20.24 10.93
N GLN A 137 10.42 -21.40 10.46
CA GLN A 137 10.42 -22.59 11.30
C GLN A 137 11.45 -22.33 12.40
N MET A 138 10.98 -22.10 13.62
CA MET A 138 11.83 -22.14 14.79
C MET A 138 12.14 -23.62 15.06
N TRP A 139 13.41 -23.98 14.91
CA TRP A 139 14.01 -25.27 15.28
C TRP A 139 14.07 -25.40 16.80
#